data_257483a5e86091f3bb17dd79993360df
#
_entry.id   257483a5e86091f3bb17dd79993360df
#
_cell.length_a   1.000
_cell.length_b   1.000
_cell.length_c   1.000
_cell.angle_alpha   90.00
_cell.angle_beta   90.00
_cell.angle_gamma   90.00
#
_symmetry.space_group_name_H-M   'P 1'
#
loop_
_entity.id
_entity.type
_entity.pdbx_description
1 polymer ?
#
loop_
_entity_poly.entity_id
_entity_poly.type
_entity_poly.pdbx_seq_one_letter_code
_entity_poly.pdbx_strand_id
1 'polypeptide(L)'
;MRICAISDVHYKYHADTAEDRENQRIVLDFLTRITGKYDLLVLAGDIFDLWYDGRYTLIKQYFPLLVKLYNIHSEGCRIVLISGNHDFWFGDFLPQIMSIELYAEKFQITIDDRKMLFCHGDTHTVNDRRYNILRRVLRFPLTSKLFSLIHPDLALSLGSMLSRSSREQKLHPEIRSKKNSGLLSYATRQIQKGRSDIVVMGHSHDPQLLQIGTGFYANCGDWLGHHSYVEIVDGEVSLHSFSQPFGEAPKCNLRQDKTR
;
A
#
# COMPACT_ATOMS: atom_id res chain seq x y z
N MET A 1 -8.78 6.75 -18.57
CA MET A 1 -8.44 5.58 -17.74
C MET A 1 -8.69 5.88 -16.26
N ARG A 2 -9.37 4.97 -15.53
CA ARG A 2 -9.72 5.13 -14.13
C ARG A 2 -8.82 4.25 -13.26
N ILE A 3 -8.08 4.85 -12.33
CA ILE A 3 -7.13 4.17 -11.44
C ILE A 3 -7.59 4.35 -9.99
N CYS A 4 -7.59 3.26 -9.23
CA CYS A 4 -7.73 3.27 -7.79
C CYS A 4 -6.42 2.82 -7.15
N ALA A 5 -5.93 3.53 -6.14
CA ALA A 5 -4.76 3.13 -5.38
C ALA A 5 -5.06 3.08 -3.88
N ILE A 6 -4.68 1.98 -3.25
CA ILE A 6 -4.77 1.76 -1.80
C ILE A 6 -3.43 1.27 -1.26
N SER A 7 -3.15 1.52 0.01
CA SER A 7 -2.00 0.97 0.73
C SER A 7 -2.31 0.77 2.21
N ASP A 8 -1.39 0.15 2.92
CA ASP A 8 -1.43 0.03 4.39
C ASP A 8 -2.77 -0.55 4.90
N VAL A 9 -3.24 -1.60 4.21
CA VAL A 9 -4.46 -2.34 4.57
C VAL A 9 -4.22 -3.19 5.80
N HIS A 10 -3.02 -3.78 5.91
CA HIS A 10 -2.64 -4.68 7.00
C HIS A 10 -3.71 -5.73 7.29
N TYR A 11 -4.24 -6.37 6.24
CA TYR A 11 -5.24 -7.40 6.39
C TYR A 11 -4.66 -8.54 7.23
N LYS A 12 -5.21 -8.70 8.44
CA LYS A 12 -4.65 -9.62 9.44
C LYS A 12 -5.06 -11.06 9.18
N TYR A 13 -4.15 -12.00 9.38
CA TYR A 13 -4.47 -13.44 9.43
C TYR A 13 -4.96 -13.88 10.82
N HIS A 14 -4.75 -13.07 11.86
CA HIS A 14 -5.35 -13.19 13.18
C HIS A 14 -6.15 -11.92 13.49
N ALA A 15 -7.46 -11.96 13.25
CA ALA A 15 -8.39 -10.87 13.60
C ALA A 15 -8.95 -11.12 15.01
N ASP A 16 -8.12 -10.88 16.03
CA ASP A 16 -8.45 -11.23 17.41
C ASP A 16 -9.44 -10.26 18.04
N THR A 17 -9.39 -8.98 17.66
CA THR A 17 -10.26 -7.93 18.19
C THR A 17 -11.50 -7.69 17.33
N ALA A 18 -12.52 -7.06 17.91
CA ALA A 18 -13.70 -6.61 17.17
C ALA A 18 -13.33 -5.56 16.12
N GLU A 19 -12.38 -4.68 16.43
CA GLU A 19 -11.85 -3.67 15.52
C GLU A 19 -11.15 -4.29 14.31
N ASP A 20 -10.32 -5.33 14.50
CA ASP A 20 -9.68 -6.03 13.40
C ASP A 20 -10.70 -6.63 12.42
N ARG A 21 -11.74 -7.26 12.96
CA ARG A 21 -12.82 -7.86 12.15
C ARG A 21 -13.63 -6.80 11.40
N GLU A 22 -13.89 -5.66 12.05
CA GLU A 22 -14.61 -4.56 11.41
C GLU A 22 -13.77 -3.92 10.28
N ASN A 23 -12.48 -3.69 10.50
CA ASN A 23 -11.58 -3.18 9.46
C ASN A 23 -11.52 -4.13 8.26
N GLN A 24 -11.45 -5.46 8.50
CA GLN A 24 -11.52 -6.44 7.43
C GLN A 24 -12.85 -6.39 6.67
N ARG A 25 -13.97 -6.26 7.38
CA ARG A 25 -15.29 -6.14 6.77
C ARG A 25 -15.38 -4.90 5.87
N ILE A 26 -14.87 -3.75 6.34
CA ILE A 26 -14.84 -2.50 5.58
C ILE A 26 -14.00 -2.65 4.30
N VAL A 27 -12.82 -3.27 4.39
CA VAL A 27 -11.98 -3.55 3.22
C VAL A 27 -12.69 -4.42 2.20
N LEU A 28 -13.32 -5.51 2.65
CA LEU A 28 -14.04 -6.43 1.76
C LEU A 28 -15.27 -5.76 1.11
N ASP A 29 -15.99 -4.89 1.84
CA ASP A 29 -17.10 -4.10 1.30
C ASP A 29 -16.59 -3.11 0.25
N PHE A 30 -15.51 -2.38 0.53
CA PHE A 30 -14.88 -1.49 -0.43
C PHE A 30 -14.51 -2.22 -1.72
N LEU A 31 -13.77 -3.33 -1.64
CA LEU A 31 -13.36 -4.10 -2.81
C LEU A 31 -14.55 -4.60 -3.61
N THR A 32 -15.64 -4.99 -2.92
CA THR A 32 -16.89 -5.34 -3.59
C THR A 32 -17.48 -4.16 -4.36
N ARG A 33 -17.47 -2.97 -3.77
CA ARG A 33 -18.05 -1.77 -4.40
C ARG A 33 -17.24 -1.22 -5.56
N ILE A 34 -15.93 -1.46 -5.58
CA ILE A 34 -15.07 -0.99 -6.68
C ILE A 34 -15.01 -1.97 -7.86
N THR A 35 -15.51 -3.21 -7.71
CA THR A 35 -15.56 -4.23 -8.76
C THR A 35 -16.26 -3.67 -10.01
N GLY A 36 -15.61 -3.77 -11.17
CA GLY A 36 -16.09 -3.25 -12.46
C GLY A 36 -16.03 -1.72 -12.62
N LYS A 37 -15.41 -0.96 -11.69
CA LYS A 37 -15.38 0.50 -11.75
C LYS A 37 -14.06 1.10 -12.21
N TYR A 38 -12.96 0.37 -12.10
CA TYR A 38 -11.63 0.85 -12.41
C TYR A 38 -10.94 -0.04 -13.44
N ASP A 39 -10.11 0.58 -14.25
CA ASP A 39 -9.29 -0.11 -15.24
C ASP A 39 -8.01 -0.67 -14.60
N LEU A 40 -7.52 0.01 -13.54
CA LEU A 40 -6.31 -0.34 -12.80
C LEU A 40 -6.52 -0.17 -11.29
N LEU A 41 -6.24 -1.24 -10.54
CA LEU A 41 -6.12 -1.21 -9.09
C LEU A 41 -4.64 -1.33 -8.70
N VAL A 42 -4.11 -0.32 -8.00
CA VAL A 42 -2.75 -0.32 -7.48
C VAL A 42 -2.78 -0.58 -5.98
N LEU A 43 -2.23 -1.71 -5.58
CA LEU A 43 -2.00 -2.11 -4.20
C LEU A 43 -0.59 -1.66 -3.82
N ALA A 44 -0.46 -0.48 -3.19
CA ALA A 44 0.82 0.20 -2.98
C ALA A 44 1.54 -0.24 -1.69
N GLY A 45 1.52 -1.54 -1.41
CA GLY A 45 2.25 -2.19 -0.31
C GLY A 45 1.51 -2.24 1.02
N ASP A 46 1.97 -3.13 1.90
CA ASP A 46 1.40 -3.42 3.21
C ASP A 46 -0.11 -3.76 3.13
N ILE A 47 -0.47 -4.53 2.09
CA ILE A 47 -1.84 -5.04 1.93
C ILE A 47 -2.11 -6.18 2.91
N PHE A 48 -1.14 -7.07 3.06
CA PHE A 48 -1.17 -8.16 4.02
C PHE A 48 -0.34 -7.81 5.25
N ASP A 49 -0.79 -8.22 6.43
CA ASP A 49 -0.02 -8.03 7.67
C ASP A 49 1.30 -8.82 7.67
N LEU A 50 1.30 -9.96 7.01
CA LEU A 50 2.45 -10.78 6.66
C LEU A 50 2.08 -11.62 5.44
N TRP A 51 2.90 -11.63 4.39
CA TRP A 51 2.70 -12.55 3.30
C TRP A 51 3.71 -13.70 3.37
N TYR A 52 3.20 -14.91 3.24
CA TYR A 52 3.99 -16.11 3.07
C TYR A 52 3.35 -16.98 2.00
N ASP A 53 4.14 -17.30 0.99
CA ASP A 53 3.76 -18.12 -0.15
C ASP A 53 4.72 -19.31 -0.21
N GLY A 54 4.30 -20.42 0.35
CA GLY A 54 5.02 -21.68 0.30
C GLY A 54 4.64 -22.46 -0.94
N ARG A 55 5.47 -23.46 -1.33
CA ARG A 55 5.26 -24.25 -2.55
C ARG A 55 3.84 -24.83 -2.70
N TYR A 56 3.19 -25.16 -1.58
CA TYR A 56 1.85 -25.78 -1.55
C TYR A 56 0.96 -25.19 -0.43
N THR A 57 1.39 -24.09 0.19
CA THR A 57 0.70 -23.57 1.38
C THR A 57 0.52 -22.07 1.26
N LEU A 58 -0.67 -21.62 1.62
CA LEU A 58 -1.03 -20.21 1.76
C LEU A 58 -1.65 -19.97 3.13
N ILE A 59 -1.63 -18.72 3.57
CA ILE A 59 -2.37 -18.32 4.76
C ILE A 59 -3.86 -18.30 4.41
N LYS A 60 -4.58 -19.33 4.84
CA LYS A 60 -5.99 -19.54 4.49
C LYS A 60 -6.92 -18.40 4.90
N GLN A 61 -6.55 -17.64 5.91
CA GLN A 61 -7.33 -16.51 6.42
C GLN A 61 -7.41 -15.35 5.42
N TYR A 62 -6.51 -15.30 4.44
CA TYR A 62 -6.55 -14.30 3.37
C TYR A 62 -7.54 -14.64 2.25
N PHE A 63 -8.13 -15.84 2.28
CA PHE A 63 -9.05 -16.30 1.23
C PHE A 63 -10.18 -15.29 0.92
N PRO A 64 -10.87 -14.66 1.89
CA PRO A 64 -11.90 -13.67 1.56
C PRO A 64 -11.36 -12.47 0.76
N LEU A 65 -10.17 -11.96 1.12
CA LEU A 65 -9.52 -10.87 0.39
C LEU A 65 -9.11 -11.30 -1.02
N LEU A 66 -8.49 -12.47 -1.14
CA LEU A 66 -8.05 -13.02 -2.43
C LEU A 66 -9.23 -13.21 -3.40
N VAL A 67 -10.38 -13.70 -2.91
CA VAL A 67 -11.60 -13.83 -3.72
C VAL A 67 -12.08 -12.47 -4.25
N LYS A 68 -12.01 -11.40 -3.43
CA LYS A 68 -12.39 -10.05 -3.89
C LYS A 68 -11.44 -9.54 -4.96
N LEU A 69 -10.13 -9.71 -4.79
CA LEU A 69 -9.15 -9.33 -5.80
C LEU A 69 -9.33 -10.13 -7.10
N TYR A 70 -9.58 -11.44 -6.99
CA TYR A 70 -9.87 -12.26 -8.15
C TYR A 70 -11.12 -11.78 -8.91
N ASN A 71 -12.20 -11.45 -8.21
CA ASN A 71 -13.42 -10.94 -8.83
C ASN A 71 -13.17 -9.60 -9.54
N ILE A 72 -12.41 -8.68 -8.92
CA ILE A 72 -12.03 -7.41 -9.55
C ILE A 72 -11.25 -7.65 -10.83
N HIS A 73 -10.29 -8.58 -10.82
CA HIS A 73 -9.53 -8.94 -12.03
C HIS A 73 -10.44 -9.57 -13.11
N SER A 74 -11.34 -10.46 -12.71
CA SER A 74 -12.25 -11.15 -13.64
C SER A 74 -13.22 -10.20 -14.36
N GLU A 75 -13.52 -9.05 -13.75
CA GLU A 75 -14.30 -7.96 -14.37
C GLU A 75 -13.44 -7.03 -15.26
N GLY A 76 -12.21 -7.44 -15.59
CA GLY A 76 -11.33 -6.74 -16.51
C GLY A 76 -10.41 -5.69 -15.91
N CYS A 77 -10.38 -5.54 -14.59
CA CYS A 77 -9.46 -4.62 -13.93
C CYS A 77 -8.06 -5.22 -13.86
N ARG A 78 -7.07 -4.49 -14.32
CA ARG A 78 -5.65 -4.82 -14.12
C ARG A 78 -5.29 -4.59 -12.65
N ILE A 79 -4.61 -5.54 -12.01
CA ILE A 79 -4.17 -5.40 -10.62
C ILE A 79 -2.66 -5.42 -10.54
N VAL A 80 -2.10 -4.39 -9.92
CA VAL A 80 -0.67 -4.25 -9.63
C VAL A 80 -0.48 -4.24 -8.12
N LEU A 81 0.45 -5.05 -7.61
CA LEU A 81 0.85 -5.05 -6.21
C LEU A 81 2.33 -4.69 -6.10
N ILE A 82 2.61 -3.69 -5.26
CA ILE A 82 3.96 -3.25 -4.95
C ILE A 82 4.29 -3.75 -3.55
N SER A 83 5.47 -4.35 -3.37
CA SER A 83 5.89 -4.85 -2.05
C SER A 83 5.98 -3.74 -1.02
N GLY A 84 5.36 -3.97 0.13
CA GLY A 84 5.53 -3.15 1.32
C GLY A 84 6.63 -3.67 2.24
N ASN A 85 6.64 -3.25 3.47
CA ASN A 85 7.57 -3.74 4.48
C ASN A 85 7.02 -4.92 5.29
N HIS A 86 5.75 -5.22 5.18
CA HIS A 86 5.09 -6.38 5.79
C HIS A 86 4.86 -7.52 4.78
N ASP A 87 4.68 -7.20 3.51
CA ASP A 87 4.34 -8.13 2.45
C ASP A 87 5.35 -8.04 1.29
N PHE A 88 6.45 -8.76 1.38
CA PHE A 88 7.53 -8.71 0.39
C PHE A 88 8.06 -10.09 -0.05
N TRP A 89 7.69 -11.17 0.63
CA TRP A 89 8.08 -12.53 0.24
C TRP A 89 7.03 -13.18 -0.66
N PHE A 90 6.77 -12.54 -1.78
CA PHE A 90 5.85 -13.09 -2.77
C PHE A 90 6.52 -14.21 -3.57
N GLY A 91 5.81 -15.32 -3.69
CA GLY A 91 6.12 -16.40 -4.60
C GLY A 91 5.39 -16.24 -5.93
N ASP A 92 4.94 -17.35 -6.48
CA ASP A 92 4.30 -17.39 -7.80
C ASP A 92 2.77 -17.46 -7.77
N PHE A 93 2.16 -17.62 -6.60
CA PHE A 93 0.71 -17.73 -6.48
C PHE A 93 -0.03 -16.50 -7.02
N LEU A 94 0.35 -15.29 -6.57
CA LEU A 94 -0.30 -14.07 -7.02
C LEU A 94 -0.15 -13.82 -8.52
N PRO A 95 1.06 -13.92 -9.13
CA PRO A 95 1.20 -13.69 -10.56
C PRO A 95 0.66 -14.83 -11.42
N GLN A 96 0.86 -16.10 -11.05
CA GLN A 96 0.49 -17.23 -11.90
C GLN A 96 -0.98 -17.66 -11.77
N ILE A 97 -1.55 -17.57 -10.57
CA ILE A 97 -2.90 -18.02 -10.28
C ILE A 97 -3.91 -16.86 -10.28
N MET A 98 -3.49 -15.71 -9.74
CA MET A 98 -4.37 -14.55 -9.56
C MET A 98 -4.19 -13.49 -10.66
N SER A 99 -3.19 -13.64 -11.55
CA SER A 99 -2.83 -12.66 -12.60
C SER A 99 -2.57 -11.24 -12.03
N ILE A 100 -2.04 -11.17 -10.81
CA ILE A 100 -1.64 -9.91 -10.15
C ILE A 100 -0.18 -9.62 -10.50
N GLU A 101 0.10 -8.45 -11.05
CA GLU A 101 1.46 -8.05 -11.38
C GLU A 101 2.22 -7.60 -10.12
N LEU A 102 3.40 -8.16 -9.89
CA LEU A 102 4.23 -7.87 -8.72
C LEU A 102 5.39 -6.95 -9.04
N TYR A 103 5.55 -5.92 -8.21
CA TYR A 103 6.68 -4.98 -8.29
C TYR A 103 7.38 -4.89 -6.93
N ALA A 104 8.70 -5.08 -6.92
CA ALA A 104 9.48 -5.12 -5.68
C ALA A 104 9.65 -3.75 -5.00
N GLU A 105 9.62 -2.65 -5.77
CA GLU A 105 9.89 -1.31 -5.22
C GLU A 105 8.93 -0.24 -5.73
N LYS A 106 8.66 -0.21 -7.03
CA LYS A 106 7.85 0.83 -7.66
C LYS A 106 7.22 0.35 -8.96
N PHE A 107 6.07 0.90 -9.27
CA PHE A 107 5.39 0.78 -10.55
C PHE A 107 5.30 2.14 -11.22
N GLN A 108 5.58 2.21 -12.52
CA GLN A 108 5.50 3.44 -13.30
C GLN A 108 4.67 3.19 -14.55
N ILE A 109 3.81 4.14 -14.86
CA ILE A 109 2.97 4.10 -16.06
C ILE A 109 2.82 5.52 -16.62
N THR A 110 2.72 5.63 -17.93
CA THR A 110 2.41 6.89 -18.60
C THR A 110 1.07 6.76 -19.29
N ILE A 111 0.15 7.66 -19.02
CA ILE A 111 -1.20 7.73 -19.60
C ILE A 111 -1.45 9.16 -20.03
N ASP A 112 -1.82 9.37 -21.29
CA ASP A 112 -2.09 10.69 -21.87
C ASP A 112 -0.97 11.70 -21.55
N ASP A 113 0.29 11.28 -21.80
CA ASP A 113 1.54 12.01 -21.54
C ASP A 113 1.83 12.31 -20.05
N ARG A 114 0.95 11.91 -19.13
CA ARG A 114 1.19 12.03 -17.70
C ARG A 114 1.93 10.81 -17.13
N LYS A 115 3.09 11.05 -16.55
CA LYS A 115 3.94 10.04 -15.90
C LYS A 115 3.52 9.86 -14.46
N MET A 116 3.10 8.66 -14.11
CA MET A 116 2.66 8.31 -12.76
C MET A 116 3.63 7.34 -12.13
N LEU A 117 3.99 7.59 -10.87
CA LEU A 117 4.84 6.74 -10.05
C LEU A 117 4.08 6.30 -8.81
N PHE A 118 4.03 4.99 -8.61
CA PHE A 118 3.48 4.35 -7.43
C PHE A 118 4.59 3.60 -6.69
N CYS A 119 4.69 3.76 -5.38
CA CYS A 119 5.60 2.99 -4.53
C CYS A 119 5.10 2.98 -3.09
N HIS A 120 5.53 2.01 -2.29
CA HIS A 120 5.13 1.98 -0.90
C HIS A 120 5.72 3.15 -0.09
N GLY A 121 7.01 3.40 -0.24
CA GLY A 121 7.65 4.55 0.38
C GLY A 121 8.59 4.22 1.55
N ASP A 122 8.63 2.99 2.00
CA ASP A 122 9.45 2.53 3.13
C ASP A 122 10.96 2.82 2.98
N THR A 123 11.45 2.92 1.75
CA THR A 123 12.86 3.25 1.43
C THR A 123 13.18 4.74 1.44
N HIS A 124 12.17 5.59 1.54
CA HIS A 124 12.31 7.04 1.41
C HIS A 124 12.15 7.80 2.71
N THR A 125 12.11 7.08 3.85
CA THR A 125 12.09 7.66 5.19
C THR A 125 13.46 8.21 5.60
N VAL A 126 13.47 9.33 6.32
CA VAL A 126 14.72 9.99 6.73
C VAL A 126 15.36 9.25 7.91
N ASN A 127 16.68 8.97 7.80
CA ASN A 127 17.56 8.49 8.88
C ASN A 127 17.25 7.11 9.49
N ASP A 128 16.58 6.22 8.80
CA ASP A 128 16.34 4.87 9.32
C ASP A 128 17.37 3.84 8.81
N ARG A 129 18.65 4.07 9.15
CA ARG A 129 19.74 3.15 8.76
C ARG A 129 19.53 1.74 9.28
N ARG A 130 19.02 1.59 10.52
CA ARG A 130 18.75 0.28 11.15
C ARG A 130 17.67 -0.47 10.39
N TYR A 131 16.59 0.22 10.06
CA TYR A 131 15.52 -0.33 9.25
C TYR A 131 16.01 -0.75 7.86
N ASN A 132 16.78 0.08 7.17
CA ASN A 132 17.32 -0.24 5.85
C ASN A 132 18.26 -1.45 5.86
N ILE A 133 19.02 -1.65 6.94
CA ILE A 133 19.85 -2.86 7.11
C ILE A 133 18.96 -4.07 7.33
N LEU A 134 18.00 -4.00 8.24
CA LEU A 134 17.06 -5.08 8.53
C LEU A 134 16.26 -5.47 7.26
N ARG A 135 15.74 -4.51 6.53
CA ARG A 135 15.05 -4.71 5.26
C ARG A 135 15.93 -5.46 4.25
N ARG A 136 17.20 -5.06 4.12
CA ARG A 136 18.14 -5.72 3.21
C ARG A 136 18.41 -7.17 3.62
N VAL A 137 18.56 -7.43 4.91
CA VAL A 137 18.73 -8.79 5.45
C VAL A 137 17.48 -9.63 5.21
N LEU A 138 16.30 -9.11 5.52
CA LEU A 138 15.03 -9.83 5.35
C LEU A 138 14.72 -10.12 3.87
N ARG A 139 15.06 -9.21 2.96
CA ARG A 139 14.85 -9.39 1.52
C ARG A 139 15.97 -10.15 0.81
N PHE A 140 16.99 -10.58 1.55
CA PHE A 140 18.07 -11.39 0.96
C PHE A 140 17.52 -12.78 0.59
N PRO A 141 17.81 -13.33 -0.62
CA PRO A 141 17.22 -14.57 -1.10
C PRO A 141 17.45 -15.79 -0.18
N LEU A 142 18.58 -15.82 0.54
CA LEU A 142 18.87 -16.89 1.48
C LEU A 142 17.96 -16.83 2.71
N THR A 143 17.57 -15.62 3.15
CA THR A 143 16.67 -15.44 4.30
C THR A 143 15.30 -16.03 4.02
N SER A 144 14.72 -15.79 2.82
CA SER A 144 13.44 -16.38 2.44
C SER A 144 13.53 -17.92 2.34
N LYS A 145 14.64 -18.46 1.83
CA LYS A 145 14.88 -19.91 1.78
C LYS A 145 15.01 -20.52 3.18
N LEU A 146 15.73 -19.87 4.09
CA LEU A 146 15.85 -20.32 5.49
C LEU A 146 14.49 -20.25 6.20
N PHE A 147 13.72 -19.19 5.95
CA PHE A 147 12.38 -19.04 6.51
C PHE A 147 11.43 -20.13 6.00
N SER A 148 11.54 -20.54 4.75
CA SER A 148 10.74 -21.63 4.17
C SER A 148 11.03 -23.02 4.77
N LEU A 149 12.13 -23.19 5.49
CA LEU A 149 12.44 -24.42 6.22
C LEU A 149 11.82 -24.48 7.62
N ILE A 150 11.32 -23.34 8.12
CA ILE A 150 10.62 -23.27 9.40
C ILE A 150 9.17 -23.74 9.19
N HIS A 151 8.63 -24.47 10.17
CA HIS A 151 7.21 -24.85 10.13
C HIS A 151 6.34 -23.60 9.98
N PRO A 152 5.36 -23.57 9.05
CA PRO A 152 4.57 -22.37 8.77
C PRO A 152 3.98 -21.69 10.01
N ASP A 153 3.44 -22.47 10.96
CA ASP A 153 2.84 -21.92 12.19
C ASP A 153 3.86 -21.21 13.09
N LEU A 154 5.11 -21.71 13.17
CA LEU A 154 6.19 -21.03 13.89
C LEU A 154 6.63 -19.76 13.16
N ALA A 155 6.73 -19.82 11.85
CA ALA A 155 7.07 -18.68 11.01
C ALA A 155 6.04 -17.55 11.18
N LEU A 156 4.75 -17.88 11.17
CA LEU A 156 3.65 -16.95 11.39
C LEU A 156 3.66 -16.37 12.81
N SER A 157 3.94 -17.17 13.83
CA SER A 157 4.06 -16.71 15.21
C SER A 157 5.19 -15.68 15.37
N LEU A 158 6.38 -15.96 14.80
CA LEU A 158 7.50 -15.03 14.80
C LEU A 158 7.18 -13.74 14.03
N GLY A 159 6.55 -13.88 12.86
CA GLY A 159 6.12 -12.75 12.04
C GLY A 159 5.14 -11.84 12.78
N SER A 160 4.17 -12.41 13.52
CA SER A 160 3.20 -11.64 14.30
C SER A 160 3.85 -10.84 15.43
N MET A 161 4.84 -11.40 16.11
CA MET A 161 5.60 -10.69 17.14
C MET A 161 6.35 -9.48 16.56
N LEU A 162 7.02 -9.66 15.44
CA LEU A 162 7.77 -8.58 14.77
C LEU A 162 6.82 -7.49 14.24
N SER A 163 5.66 -7.87 13.69
CA SER A 163 4.65 -6.95 13.18
C SER A 163 4.03 -6.11 14.31
N ARG A 164 3.71 -6.69 15.48
CA ARG A 164 3.19 -5.94 16.64
C ARG A 164 4.17 -4.88 17.13
N SER A 165 5.44 -5.24 17.32
CA SER A 165 6.49 -4.31 17.76
C SER A 165 6.65 -3.13 16.78
N SER A 166 6.56 -3.38 15.49
CA SER A 166 6.64 -2.33 14.46
C SER A 166 5.44 -1.37 14.51
N ARG A 167 4.24 -1.86 14.79
CA ARG A 167 3.01 -1.03 14.88
C ARG A 167 3.00 -0.10 16.09
N GLU A 168 3.39 -0.59 17.26
CA GLU A 168 3.46 0.23 18.47
C GLU A 168 4.41 1.42 18.32
N GLN A 169 5.51 1.24 17.60
CA GLN A 169 6.45 2.33 17.30
C GLN A 169 5.89 3.35 16.29
N LYS A 170 4.99 2.95 15.39
CA LYS A 170 4.41 3.84 14.36
C LYS A 170 3.45 4.90 14.93
N LEU A 171 2.95 4.73 16.14
CA LEU A 171 1.96 5.64 16.75
C LEU A 171 2.55 6.98 17.25
N HIS A 172 3.89 7.12 17.33
CA HIS A 172 4.50 8.37 17.77
C HIS A 172 4.43 9.49 16.71
N PRO A 173 3.86 10.68 17.05
CA PRO A 173 3.70 11.80 16.10
C PRO A 173 5.00 12.25 15.45
N GLU A 174 6.11 12.24 16.20
CA GLU A 174 7.44 12.61 15.67
C GLU A 174 7.93 11.65 14.58
N ILE A 175 7.68 10.35 14.73
CA ILE A 175 8.07 9.34 13.74
C ILE A 175 7.24 9.52 12.48
N ARG A 176 5.93 9.77 12.62
CA ARG A 176 5.03 10.06 11.49
C ARG A 176 5.49 11.32 10.75
N SER A 177 5.80 12.40 11.45
CA SER A 177 6.29 13.64 10.84
C SER A 177 7.60 13.44 10.06
N LYS A 178 8.57 12.69 10.61
CA LYS A 178 9.82 12.34 9.92
C LYS A 178 9.60 11.50 8.68
N LYS A 179 8.68 10.52 8.73
CA LYS A 179 8.32 9.73 7.56
C LYS A 179 7.73 10.62 6.47
N ASN A 180 6.71 11.42 6.81
CA ASN A 180 6.06 12.33 5.87
C ASN A 180 7.07 13.26 5.19
N SER A 181 8.02 13.84 5.93
CA SER A 181 9.04 14.72 5.35
C SER A 181 9.94 14.02 4.32
N GLY A 182 10.29 12.75 4.59
CA GLY A 182 11.08 11.94 3.67
C GLY A 182 10.33 11.60 2.38
N LEU A 183 9.07 11.15 2.52
CA LEU A 183 8.20 10.83 1.40
C LEU A 183 7.93 12.06 0.53
N LEU A 184 7.59 13.18 1.15
CA LEU A 184 7.35 14.45 0.47
C LEU A 184 8.62 14.93 -0.28
N SER A 185 9.80 14.85 0.36
CA SER A 185 11.07 15.21 -0.28
C SER A 185 11.38 14.33 -1.49
N TYR A 186 11.07 13.05 -1.43
CA TYR A 186 11.23 12.15 -2.57
C TYR A 186 10.27 12.50 -3.70
N ALA A 187 8.97 12.65 -3.41
CA ALA A 187 7.96 13.02 -4.39
C ALA A 187 8.27 14.35 -5.07
N THR A 188 8.62 15.39 -4.28
CA THR A 188 9.03 16.69 -4.79
C THR A 188 10.17 16.57 -5.79
N ARG A 189 11.18 15.76 -5.46
CA ARG A 189 12.34 15.51 -6.32
C ARG A 189 11.99 14.81 -7.63
N GLN A 190 11.02 13.86 -7.60
CA GLN A 190 10.55 13.18 -8.82
C GLN A 190 9.81 14.16 -9.74
N ILE A 191 8.93 14.98 -9.17
CA ILE A 191 8.12 15.95 -9.91
C ILE A 191 8.99 17.09 -10.47
N GLN A 192 9.82 17.72 -9.65
CA GLN A 192 10.67 18.84 -10.08
C GLN A 192 11.71 18.46 -11.14
N LYS A 193 12.14 17.18 -11.16
CA LYS A 193 13.03 16.65 -12.21
C LYS A 193 12.30 16.17 -13.46
N GLY A 194 10.99 16.37 -13.56
CA GLY A 194 10.18 15.91 -14.69
C GLY A 194 10.16 14.39 -14.89
N ARG A 195 10.45 13.61 -13.83
CA ARG A 195 10.46 12.15 -13.88
C ARG A 195 9.07 11.57 -13.69
N SER A 196 8.21 12.27 -12.97
CA SER A 196 6.82 11.92 -12.72
C SER A 196 5.99 13.17 -12.54
N ASP A 197 4.76 13.15 -13.01
CA ASP A 197 3.78 14.22 -12.82
C ASP A 197 2.90 13.92 -11.60
N ILE A 198 2.68 12.64 -11.32
CA ILE A 198 1.89 12.16 -10.17
C ILE A 198 2.74 11.13 -9.43
N VAL A 199 2.86 11.30 -8.11
CA VAL A 199 3.53 10.36 -7.20
C VAL A 199 2.55 9.92 -6.13
N VAL A 200 2.24 8.62 -6.08
CA VAL A 200 1.34 8.01 -5.08
C VAL A 200 2.13 7.07 -4.18
N MET A 201 1.97 7.25 -2.87
CA MET A 201 2.71 6.50 -1.85
C MET A 201 1.79 6.08 -0.70
N GLY A 202 2.29 5.20 0.18
CA GLY A 202 1.70 4.81 1.46
C GLY A 202 2.66 5.01 2.62
N HIS A 203 2.79 3.99 3.49
CA HIS A 203 3.77 3.81 4.55
C HIS A 203 3.67 4.74 5.76
N SER A 204 3.29 6.00 5.60
CA SER A 204 3.18 6.92 6.74
C SER A 204 1.85 6.83 7.46
N HIS A 205 0.87 6.13 6.89
CA HIS A 205 -0.50 6.05 7.40
C HIS A 205 -1.17 7.43 7.56
N ASP A 206 -0.76 8.42 6.77
CA ASP A 206 -1.25 9.79 6.87
C ASP A 206 -1.77 10.25 5.51
N PRO A 207 -3.10 10.20 5.27
CA PRO A 207 -3.66 10.51 3.97
C PRO A 207 -3.41 11.98 3.62
N GLN A 208 -2.79 12.21 2.47
CA GLN A 208 -2.42 13.55 2.00
C GLN A 208 -2.60 13.67 0.50
N LEU A 209 -3.00 14.84 0.05
CA LEU A 209 -2.96 15.23 -1.36
C LEU A 209 -2.38 16.63 -1.45
N LEU A 210 -1.23 16.77 -2.11
CA LEU A 210 -0.48 18.02 -2.23
C LEU A 210 -0.15 18.28 -3.69
N GLN A 211 -0.38 19.52 -4.15
CA GLN A 211 0.09 19.99 -5.44
C GLN A 211 1.53 20.50 -5.33
N ILE A 212 2.42 20.06 -6.21
CA ILE A 212 3.82 20.43 -6.28
C ILE A 212 4.12 20.94 -7.69
N GLY A 213 4.13 22.26 -7.86
CA GLY A 213 4.19 22.86 -9.20
C GLY A 213 2.99 22.45 -10.05
N THR A 214 3.25 21.80 -11.19
CA THR A 214 2.20 21.24 -12.07
C THR A 214 1.83 19.79 -11.75
N GLY A 215 2.54 19.16 -10.82
CA GLY A 215 2.33 17.76 -10.46
C GLY A 215 1.66 17.58 -9.10
N PHE A 216 1.41 16.32 -8.73
CA PHE A 216 0.73 15.94 -7.50
C PHE A 216 1.49 14.86 -6.72
N TYR A 217 1.51 15.01 -5.41
CA TYR A 217 1.86 13.97 -4.45
C TYR A 217 0.61 13.55 -3.70
N ALA A 218 0.34 12.25 -3.65
CA ALA A 218 -0.72 11.68 -2.84
C ALA A 218 -0.17 10.58 -1.93
N ASN A 219 -0.65 10.54 -0.68
CA ASN A 219 -0.47 9.41 0.21
C ASN A 219 -1.83 8.74 0.44
N CYS A 220 -1.89 7.42 0.22
CA CYS A 220 -3.14 6.67 0.33
C CYS A 220 -3.69 6.61 1.77
N GLY A 221 -2.88 6.94 2.79
CA GLY A 221 -3.27 6.75 4.18
C GLY A 221 -3.23 5.28 4.60
N ASP A 222 -4.23 4.84 5.36
CA ASP A 222 -4.35 3.46 5.83
C ASP A 222 -5.82 2.97 5.85
N TRP A 223 -5.99 1.67 6.14
CA TRP A 223 -7.27 1.00 6.33
C TRP A 223 -7.51 0.56 7.78
N LEU A 224 -6.74 1.11 8.72
CA LEU A 224 -6.88 0.87 10.15
C LEU A 224 -7.70 1.93 10.87
N GLY A 225 -7.78 3.15 10.29
CA GLY A 225 -8.52 4.25 10.87
C GLY A 225 -9.04 5.26 9.85
N HIS A 226 -8.31 5.49 8.75
CA HIS A 226 -8.68 6.48 7.74
C HIS A 226 -9.57 5.90 6.63
N HIS A 227 -9.42 4.60 6.31
CA HIS A 227 -10.11 3.89 5.22
C HIS A 227 -10.04 4.68 3.91
N SER A 228 -8.85 5.19 3.58
CA SER A 228 -8.67 6.14 2.50
C SER A 228 -8.05 5.50 1.26
N TYR A 229 -8.35 6.09 0.10
CA TYR A 229 -7.82 5.65 -1.20
C TYR A 229 -7.62 6.85 -2.11
N VAL A 230 -6.72 6.71 -3.07
CA VAL A 230 -6.47 7.69 -4.12
C VAL A 230 -7.17 7.23 -5.39
N GLU A 231 -7.91 8.14 -6.01
CA GLU A 231 -8.52 7.95 -7.32
C GLU A 231 -7.81 8.86 -8.34
N ILE A 232 -7.53 8.31 -9.52
CA ILE A 232 -7.03 9.09 -10.66
C ILE A 232 -7.94 8.80 -11.85
N VAL A 233 -8.63 9.84 -12.32
CA VAL A 233 -9.54 9.77 -13.47
C VAL A 233 -9.13 10.85 -14.47
N ASP A 234 -8.79 10.43 -15.69
CA ASP A 234 -8.41 11.33 -16.78
C ASP A 234 -7.31 12.34 -16.36
N GLY A 235 -6.38 11.86 -15.52
CA GLY A 235 -5.25 12.65 -15.00
C GLY A 235 -5.57 13.55 -13.81
N GLU A 236 -6.80 13.64 -13.35
CA GLU A 236 -7.17 14.31 -12.11
C GLU A 236 -7.00 13.38 -10.91
N VAL A 237 -6.32 13.87 -9.87
CA VAL A 237 -6.02 13.12 -8.65
C VAL A 237 -6.94 13.58 -7.53
N SER A 238 -7.59 12.64 -6.88
CA SER A 238 -8.43 12.88 -5.72
C SER A 238 -8.15 11.88 -4.59
N LEU A 239 -8.33 12.32 -3.36
CA LEU A 239 -8.19 11.52 -2.15
C LEU A 239 -9.55 11.37 -1.50
N HIS A 240 -9.96 10.15 -1.21
CA HIS A 240 -11.28 9.81 -0.68
C HIS A 240 -11.16 9.01 0.61
N SER A 241 -12.21 9.07 1.44
CA SER A 241 -12.41 8.16 2.58
C SER A 241 -13.67 7.32 2.36
N PHE A 242 -13.57 6.04 2.67
CA PHE A 242 -14.67 5.08 2.50
C PHE A 242 -15.58 4.97 3.73
N SER A 243 -15.19 5.52 4.88
CA SER A 243 -15.88 5.33 6.16
C SER A 243 -17.16 6.16 6.33
N GLN A 244 -17.63 6.89 5.28
CA GLN A 244 -18.92 7.59 5.29
C GLN A 244 -19.86 7.05 4.21
N PRO A 245 -21.16 6.88 4.51
CA PRO A 245 -22.14 6.67 3.46
C PRO A 245 -22.09 7.87 2.52
N PHE A 246 -21.91 7.63 1.21
CA PHE A 246 -21.78 8.61 0.14
C PHE A 246 -22.38 10.00 0.48
N GLY A 247 -21.52 10.96 0.83
CA GLY A 247 -21.94 12.32 1.12
C GLY A 247 -20.83 13.13 1.78
N GLU A 248 -20.16 13.90 0.96
CA GLU A 248 -19.11 14.88 1.23
C GLU A 248 -17.67 14.35 1.06
N ALA A 249 -17.07 14.75 -0.07
CA ALA A 249 -15.64 14.66 -0.27
C ALA A 249 -14.91 15.40 0.87
N PRO A 250 -13.83 14.84 1.45
CA PRO A 250 -13.02 15.56 2.40
C PRO A 250 -12.57 16.87 1.75
N LYS A 251 -12.82 17.99 2.42
CA LYS A 251 -12.39 19.31 1.95
C LYS A 251 -10.88 19.24 1.72
N CYS A 252 -10.46 19.30 0.47
CA CYS A 252 -9.07 19.40 0.08
C CYS A 252 -8.47 20.66 0.74
N ASN A 253 -7.72 20.47 1.83
CA ASN A 253 -6.94 21.56 2.41
C ASN A 253 -5.71 21.73 1.51
N LEU A 254 -5.88 22.48 0.43
CA LEU A 254 -4.79 23.03 -0.35
C LEU A 254 -3.99 23.95 0.57
N ARG A 255 -3.01 23.43 1.27
CA ARG A 255 -1.97 24.27 1.86
C ARG A 255 -1.16 24.87 0.71
N GLN A 256 -1.55 26.09 0.32
CA GLN A 256 -0.69 26.93 -0.49
C GLN A 256 0.55 27.25 0.36
N ASP A 257 1.66 26.68 -0.02
CA ASP A 257 2.95 27.03 0.56
C ASP A 257 3.26 28.48 0.15
N LYS A 258 2.97 29.41 1.06
CA LYS A 258 3.37 30.81 0.91
C LYS A 258 4.84 30.91 1.28
N THR A 259 5.71 30.55 0.36
CA THR A 259 7.10 31.01 0.40
C THR A 259 7.15 32.43 -0.13
N ARG A 260 7.35 33.37 0.78
CA ARG A 260 8.00 34.64 0.50
C ARG A 260 9.47 34.52 0.84
#